data_653eac04cfaf3e55d4c47f60556ad8d4
#
_entry.id   653eac04cfaf3e55d4c47f60556ad8d4
#
_cell.length_a   1.000
_cell.length_b   1.000
_cell.length_c   1.000
_cell.angle_alpha   90.00
_cell.angle_beta   90.00
_cell.angle_gamma   90.00
#
_symmetry.space_group_name_H-M   'P 1'
#
loop_
_entity.id
_entity.type
_entity.pdbx_description
1 polymer ?
#
loop_
_entity_poly.entity_id
_entity_poly.type
_entity_poly.pdbx_seq_one_letter_code
_entity_poly.pdbx_strand_id
1 'polypeptide(L)'
;MAITLIPALYGLGWLLAQPIGQVMPDASGSQISLIGTVITFVLFILVLPGWVRLRWNSRQPWLALGLRSRRDEASSGTCLLRGLLRSAGLLALICLPLLLGSWGRWLGELTAADALNALLLFLGLGLAEELVFRGWLWGELNALSGPRTAVIGQAAIFSLAHTRFDQGVFPMLGLLTGLLLLGLILA
;
A
#
# COMPACT_ATOMS: atom_id res chain seq x y z
N MET A 1 -7.34 0.02 -20.63
CA MET A 1 -8.13 -0.75 -19.61
C MET A 1 -7.44 -0.90 -18.24
N ALA A 2 -6.14 -1.26 -18.16
CA ALA A 2 -5.48 -1.37 -16.84
C ALA A 2 -5.48 -0.04 -16.06
N ILE A 3 -5.10 1.07 -16.70
CA ILE A 3 -5.02 2.40 -16.08
C ILE A 3 -6.37 2.90 -15.55
N THR A 4 -7.48 2.43 -16.08
CA THR A 4 -8.84 2.89 -15.69
C THR A 4 -9.44 2.10 -14.53
N LEU A 5 -8.86 0.95 -14.14
CA LEU A 5 -9.43 0.09 -13.10
C LEU A 5 -9.49 0.83 -11.75
N ILE A 6 -8.37 1.34 -11.26
CA ILE A 6 -8.32 2.02 -9.96
C ILE A 6 -9.20 3.28 -9.93
N PRO A 7 -9.12 4.21 -10.91
CA PRO A 7 -10.03 5.36 -10.96
C PRO A 7 -11.51 4.99 -11.02
N ALA A 8 -11.87 3.94 -11.76
CA ALA A 8 -13.26 3.48 -11.84
C ALA A 8 -13.77 2.92 -10.50
N LEU A 9 -12.96 2.09 -9.84
CA LEU A 9 -13.29 1.55 -8.52
C LEU A 9 -13.34 2.64 -7.46
N TYR A 10 -12.44 3.63 -7.53
CA TYR A 10 -12.45 4.79 -6.63
C TYR A 10 -13.72 5.62 -6.80
N GLY A 11 -14.10 5.92 -8.04
CA GLY A 11 -15.35 6.62 -8.33
C GLY A 11 -16.58 5.85 -7.83
N LEU A 12 -16.60 4.53 -8.03
CA LEU A 12 -17.68 3.67 -7.53
C LEU A 12 -17.72 3.63 -6.00
N GLY A 13 -16.58 3.47 -5.33
CA GLY A 13 -16.47 3.48 -3.88
C GLY A 13 -16.93 4.82 -3.28
N TRP A 14 -16.56 5.92 -3.91
CA TRP A 14 -17.02 7.25 -3.52
C TRP A 14 -18.53 7.40 -3.69
N LEU A 15 -19.12 6.97 -4.82
CA LEU A 15 -20.57 7.01 -5.05
C LEU A 15 -21.33 6.15 -4.03
N LEU A 16 -20.82 4.97 -3.69
CA LEU A 16 -21.43 4.08 -2.70
C LEU A 16 -21.32 4.63 -1.26
N ALA A 17 -20.36 5.49 -0.98
CA ALA A 17 -20.21 6.13 0.32
C ALA A 17 -21.18 7.31 0.52
N GLN A 18 -21.67 7.95 -0.54
CA GLN A 18 -22.54 9.15 -0.43
C GLN A 18 -23.82 8.91 0.39
N PRO A 19 -24.59 7.81 0.20
CA PRO A 19 -25.79 7.55 0.99
C PRO A 19 -25.52 7.42 2.50
N ILE A 20 -24.30 7.02 2.89
CA ILE A 20 -23.91 6.88 4.30
C ILE A 20 -23.95 8.23 5.01
N GLY A 21 -23.55 9.32 4.32
CA GLY A 21 -23.66 10.68 4.86
C GLY A 21 -25.10 11.13 5.14
N GLN A 22 -26.09 10.53 4.47
CA GLN A 22 -27.51 10.80 4.75
C GLN A 22 -28.00 10.04 5.98
N VAL A 23 -27.45 8.84 6.23
CA VAL A 23 -27.79 8.01 7.40
C VAL A 23 -27.02 8.42 8.65
N MET A 24 -25.84 8.99 8.46
CA MET A 24 -24.94 9.49 9.52
C MET A 24 -24.69 10.99 9.34
N PRO A 25 -25.64 11.86 9.66
CA PRO A 25 -25.53 13.30 9.41
C PRO A 25 -24.38 13.98 10.18
N ASP A 26 -23.93 13.37 11.30
CA ASP A 26 -22.82 13.86 12.10
C ASP A 26 -21.44 13.42 11.55
N ALA A 27 -21.42 12.58 10.50
CA ALA A 27 -20.15 12.14 9.91
C ALA A 27 -19.48 13.29 9.14
N SER A 28 -18.22 13.54 9.44
CA SER A 28 -17.43 14.53 8.71
C SER A 28 -17.17 14.09 7.28
N GLY A 29 -16.91 15.03 6.37
CA GLY A 29 -16.54 14.72 4.98
C GLY A 29 -15.29 13.82 4.88
N SER A 30 -14.37 13.94 5.82
CA SER A 30 -13.18 13.08 5.90
C SER A 30 -13.54 11.63 6.27
N GLN A 31 -14.51 11.42 7.15
CA GLN A 31 -15.00 10.08 7.49
C GLN A 31 -15.70 9.41 6.30
N ILE A 32 -16.54 10.15 5.57
CA ILE A 32 -17.20 9.66 4.35
C ILE A 32 -16.18 9.29 3.28
N SER A 33 -15.14 10.13 3.10
CA SER A 33 -14.04 9.85 2.18
C SER A 33 -13.26 8.59 2.58
N LEU A 34 -13.00 8.40 3.87
CA LEU A 34 -12.35 7.19 4.38
C LEU A 34 -13.20 5.93 4.11
N ILE A 35 -14.50 6.00 4.35
CA ILE A 35 -15.43 4.90 4.04
C ILE A 35 -15.41 4.60 2.54
N GLY A 36 -15.45 5.61 1.67
CA GLY A 36 -15.32 5.44 0.23
C GLY A 36 -14.03 4.75 -0.18
N THR A 37 -12.91 5.09 0.47
CA THR A 37 -11.62 4.44 0.25
C THR A 37 -11.64 2.96 0.68
N VAL A 38 -12.24 2.64 1.82
CA VAL A 38 -12.39 1.26 2.29
C VAL A 38 -13.25 0.45 1.33
N ILE A 39 -14.38 1.00 0.88
CA ILE A 39 -15.26 0.36 -0.12
C ILE A 39 -14.49 0.11 -1.41
N THR A 40 -13.73 1.10 -1.90
CA THR A 40 -12.87 0.96 -3.09
C THR A 40 -11.91 -0.22 -2.95
N PHE A 41 -11.27 -0.34 -1.80
CA PHE A 41 -10.31 -1.43 -1.56
C PHE A 41 -10.99 -2.80 -1.48
N VAL A 42 -12.15 -2.90 -0.85
CA VAL A 42 -12.97 -4.13 -0.84
C VAL A 42 -13.37 -4.52 -2.26
N LEU A 43 -13.88 -3.57 -3.06
CA LEU A 43 -14.22 -3.81 -4.46
C LEU A 43 -12.99 -4.26 -5.27
N PHE A 44 -11.84 -3.65 -5.04
CA PHE A 44 -10.58 -4.04 -5.68
C PHE A 44 -10.22 -5.49 -5.36
N ILE A 45 -10.25 -5.89 -4.08
CA ILE A 45 -9.98 -7.29 -3.67
C ILE A 45 -10.95 -8.27 -4.34
N LEU A 46 -12.24 -7.91 -4.43
CA LEU A 46 -13.25 -8.77 -5.05
C LEU A 46 -13.06 -8.94 -6.58
N VAL A 47 -12.68 -7.86 -7.26
CA VAL A 47 -12.46 -7.86 -8.72
C VAL A 47 -11.12 -8.50 -9.10
N LEU A 48 -10.11 -8.38 -8.25
CA LEU A 48 -8.72 -8.72 -8.56
C LEU A 48 -8.50 -10.18 -9.01
N PRO A 49 -9.12 -11.22 -8.38
CA PRO A 49 -8.94 -12.60 -8.86
C PRO A 49 -9.49 -12.83 -10.28
N GLY A 50 -10.62 -12.21 -10.61
CA GLY A 50 -11.20 -12.23 -11.95
C GLY A 50 -10.29 -11.53 -12.96
N TRP A 51 -9.78 -10.37 -12.59
CA TRP A 51 -8.84 -9.60 -13.40
C TRP A 51 -7.59 -10.40 -13.73
N VAL A 52 -6.93 -10.98 -12.73
CA VAL A 52 -5.70 -11.77 -12.90
C VAL A 52 -5.94 -13.01 -13.78
N ARG A 53 -7.07 -13.69 -13.59
CA ARG A 53 -7.43 -14.83 -14.44
C ARG A 53 -7.60 -14.44 -15.91
N LEU A 54 -8.31 -13.36 -16.16
CA LEU A 54 -8.63 -12.92 -17.52
C LEU A 54 -7.41 -12.26 -18.21
N ARG A 55 -6.66 -11.45 -17.47
CA ARG A 55 -5.62 -10.60 -18.03
C ARG A 55 -4.26 -11.29 -18.09
N TRP A 56 -3.91 -12.05 -17.03
CA TRP A 56 -2.61 -12.73 -16.93
C TRP A 56 -2.72 -14.23 -17.23
N ASN A 57 -3.90 -14.70 -17.59
CA ASN A 57 -4.19 -16.12 -17.85
C ASN A 57 -3.72 -17.05 -16.70
N SER A 58 -3.77 -16.55 -15.45
CA SER A 58 -3.31 -17.26 -14.27
C SER A 58 -4.47 -17.97 -13.57
N ARG A 59 -4.35 -19.31 -13.40
CA ARG A 59 -5.33 -20.09 -12.64
C ARG A 59 -5.22 -19.91 -11.12
N GLN A 60 -4.11 -19.33 -10.65
CA GLN A 60 -3.83 -19.12 -9.22
C GLN A 60 -3.57 -17.64 -8.94
N PRO A 61 -4.60 -16.79 -8.89
CA PRO A 61 -4.44 -15.34 -8.80
C PRO A 61 -3.66 -14.89 -7.55
N TRP A 62 -3.93 -15.48 -6.40
CA TRP A 62 -3.25 -15.10 -5.14
C TRP A 62 -1.78 -15.50 -5.11
N LEU A 63 -1.39 -16.55 -5.84
CA LEU A 63 0.01 -16.89 -6.06
C LEU A 63 0.68 -15.90 -7.03
N ALA A 64 -0.02 -15.54 -8.11
CA ALA A 64 0.47 -14.59 -9.10
C ALA A 64 0.67 -13.17 -8.51
N LEU A 65 -0.12 -12.82 -7.49
CA LEU A 65 -0.02 -11.56 -6.74
C LEU A 65 0.99 -11.60 -5.57
N GLY A 66 1.69 -12.73 -5.37
CA GLY A 66 2.66 -12.88 -4.29
C GLY A 66 2.08 -13.11 -2.89
N LEU A 67 0.74 -13.23 -2.75
CA LEU A 67 0.07 -13.44 -1.45
C LEU A 67 0.10 -14.90 -0.97
N ARG A 68 0.48 -15.83 -1.84
CA ARG A 68 0.59 -17.25 -1.51
C ARG A 68 1.95 -17.77 -1.94
N SER A 69 2.63 -18.47 -1.05
CA SER A 69 3.88 -19.16 -1.36
C SER A 69 3.65 -20.42 -2.19
N ARG A 70 4.61 -20.80 -3.01
CA ARG A 70 4.65 -22.11 -3.68
C ARG A 70 4.85 -23.22 -2.65
N ARG A 71 4.36 -24.44 -2.94
CA ARG A 71 4.44 -25.58 -1.99
C ARG A 71 5.85 -25.93 -1.54
N ASP A 72 6.85 -25.67 -2.37
CA ASP A 72 8.26 -26.02 -2.14
C ASP A 72 9.05 -24.91 -1.44
N GLU A 73 8.43 -23.78 -1.16
CA GLU A 73 9.02 -22.64 -0.45
C GLU A 73 8.56 -22.63 1.02
N ALA A 74 9.24 -21.81 1.84
CA ALA A 74 8.82 -21.59 3.22
C ALA A 74 7.34 -21.20 3.31
N SER A 75 6.65 -21.62 4.36
CA SER A 75 5.23 -21.29 4.54
C SER A 75 5.02 -19.76 4.50
N SER A 76 3.85 -19.32 4.03
CA SER A 76 3.52 -17.89 3.97
C SER A 76 3.70 -17.18 5.32
N GLY A 77 3.43 -17.88 6.43
CA GLY A 77 3.68 -17.36 7.78
C GLY A 77 5.16 -17.14 8.09
N THR A 78 6.03 -18.06 7.66
CA THR A 78 7.49 -17.91 7.81
C THR A 78 8.01 -16.74 6.97
N CYS A 79 7.51 -16.57 5.75
CA CYS A 79 7.88 -15.43 4.90
C CYS A 79 7.42 -14.11 5.52
N LEU A 80 6.20 -14.05 6.05
CA LEU A 80 5.68 -12.89 6.76
C LEU A 80 6.54 -12.54 7.98
N LEU A 81 6.84 -13.52 8.83
CA LEU A 81 7.67 -13.31 10.01
C LEU A 81 9.07 -12.79 9.65
N ARG A 82 9.71 -13.37 8.62
CA ARG A 82 11.00 -12.87 8.13
C ARG A 82 10.92 -11.44 7.61
N GLY A 83 9.84 -11.10 6.91
CA GLY A 83 9.57 -9.74 6.45
C GLY A 83 9.44 -8.76 7.63
N LEU A 84 8.63 -9.10 8.63
CA LEU A 84 8.45 -8.30 9.84
C LEU A 84 9.76 -8.08 10.61
N LEU A 85 10.55 -9.13 10.80
CA LEU A 85 11.85 -9.02 11.48
C LEU A 85 12.84 -8.14 10.71
N ARG A 86 12.88 -8.25 9.38
CA ARG A 86 13.72 -7.39 8.55
C ARG A 86 13.27 -5.92 8.60
N SER A 87 11.96 -5.68 8.53
CA SER A 87 11.39 -4.33 8.62
C SER A 87 11.65 -3.71 10.00
N ALA A 88 11.49 -4.47 11.08
CA ALA A 88 11.84 -4.02 12.42
C ALA A 88 13.34 -3.72 12.56
N GLY A 89 14.20 -4.55 11.98
CA GLY A 89 15.65 -4.31 11.94
C GLY A 89 16.03 -3.03 11.19
N LEU A 90 15.42 -2.79 10.01
CA LEU A 90 15.62 -1.54 9.26
C LEU A 90 15.13 -0.32 10.02
N LEU A 91 13.96 -0.42 10.67
CA LEU A 91 13.44 0.66 11.49
C LEU A 91 14.38 0.97 12.68
N ALA A 92 14.85 -0.07 13.37
CA ALA A 92 15.83 0.08 14.44
C ALA A 92 17.13 0.72 13.93
N LEU A 93 17.63 0.30 12.77
CA LEU A 93 18.84 0.86 12.14
C LEU A 93 18.71 2.37 11.88
N ILE A 94 17.52 2.86 11.57
CA ILE A 94 17.24 4.28 11.34
C ILE A 94 17.01 5.01 12.67
N CYS A 95 16.17 4.46 13.54
CA CYS A 95 15.73 5.14 14.76
C CYS A 95 16.82 5.17 15.84
N LEU A 96 17.61 4.09 16.00
CA LEU A 96 18.64 4.05 17.05
C LEU A 96 19.72 5.13 16.89
N PRO A 97 20.31 5.35 15.71
CA PRO A 97 21.28 6.45 15.55
C PRO A 97 20.68 7.84 15.83
N LEU A 98 19.41 8.04 15.43
CA LEU A 98 18.72 9.33 15.70
C LEU A 98 18.52 9.57 17.19
N LEU A 99 18.16 8.53 17.95
CA LEU A 99 17.98 8.62 19.40
C LEU A 99 19.33 8.73 20.11
N LEU A 100 20.33 7.93 19.76
CA LEU A 100 21.66 7.95 20.38
C LEU A 100 22.44 9.22 20.05
N GLY A 101 22.26 9.79 18.85
CA GLY A 101 22.84 11.07 18.42
C GLY A 101 22.11 12.31 18.94
N SER A 102 21.05 12.13 19.75
CA SER A 102 20.20 13.23 20.26
C SER A 102 19.53 14.06 19.14
N TRP A 103 19.44 13.53 17.92
CA TRP A 103 18.74 14.16 16.79
C TRP A 103 17.24 13.83 16.80
N GLY A 104 16.84 12.84 17.57
CA GLY A 104 15.46 12.45 17.83
C GLY A 104 15.20 12.38 19.34
N ARG A 105 13.96 12.60 19.73
CA ARG A 105 13.54 12.52 21.12
C ARG A 105 12.35 11.57 21.23
N TRP A 106 12.47 10.58 22.11
CA TRP A 106 11.33 9.75 22.46
C TRP A 106 10.32 10.55 23.28
N LEU A 107 9.11 10.73 22.76
CA LEU A 107 8.04 11.49 23.42
C LEU A 107 7.19 10.69 24.40
N GLY A 108 7.33 9.38 24.42
CA GLY A 108 7.20 8.52 25.57
C GLY A 108 5.84 7.98 25.99
N GLU A 109 4.74 8.28 25.35
CA GLU A 109 3.45 7.69 25.76
C GLU A 109 2.82 6.88 24.63
N LEU A 110 3.02 5.57 24.68
CA LEU A 110 2.32 4.63 23.79
C LEU A 110 1.06 4.15 24.52
N THR A 111 -0.08 4.66 24.10
CA THR A 111 -1.37 4.16 24.61
C THR A 111 -1.79 2.89 23.86
N ALA A 112 -2.68 2.10 24.46
CA ALA A 112 -3.28 0.94 23.79
C ALA A 112 -4.05 1.38 22.51
N ALA A 113 -4.64 2.58 22.52
CA ALA A 113 -5.31 3.16 21.35
C ALA A 113 -4.33 3.47 20.21
N ASP A 114 -3.14 4.01 20.51
CA ASP A 114 -2.11 4.28 19.51
C ASP A 114 -1.58 2.99 18.89
N ALA A 115 -1.35 1.97 19.72
CA ALA A 115 -0.92 0.66 19.25
C ALA A 115 -1.97 -0.01 18.36
N LEU A 116 -3.25 0.07 18.72
CA LEU A 116 -4.35 -0.44 17.90
C LEU A 116 -4.47 0.34 16.59
N ASN A 117 -4.39 1.65 16.62
CA ASN A 117 -4.44 2.49 15.43
C ASN A 117 -3.26 2.19 14.49
N ALA A 118 -2.05 2.07 15.01
CA ALA A 118 -0.87 1.69 14.22
C ALA A 118 -1.03 0.30 13.58
N LEU A 119 -1.59 -0.67 14.32
CA LEU A 119 -1.88 -2.01 13.79
C LEU A 119 -2.92 -1.97 12.67
N LEU A 120 -4.00 -1.22 12.84
CA LEU A 120 -5.06 -1.06 11.83
C LEU A 120 -4.52 -0.36 10.57
N LEU A 121 -3.69 0.67 10.72
CA LEU A 121 -3.02 1.34 9.61
C LEU A 121 -2.04 0.39 8.90
N PHE A 122 -1.26 -0.39 9.64
CA PHE A 122 -0.34 -1.37 9.08
C PHE A 122 -1.08 -2.46 8.28
N LEU A 123 -2.12 -3.06 8.87
CA LEU A 123 -2.88 -4.14 8.22
C LEU A 123 -3.77 -3.61 7.09
N GLY A 124 -4.40 -2.44 7.27
CA GLY A 124 -5.30 -1.87 6.27
C GLY A 124 -4.53 -1.21 5.13
N LEU A 125 -3.85 -0.11 5.42
CA LEU A 125 -3.19 0.71 4.40
C LEU A 125 -1.95 0.01 3.82
N GLY A 126 -1.09 -0.58 4.67
CA GLY A 126 0.12 -1.25 4.21
C GLY A 126 -0.18 -2.42 3.28
N LEU A 127 -1.16 -3.28 3.65
CA LEU A 127 -1.58 -4.39 2.78
C LEU A 127 -2.23 -3.88 1.49
N ALA A 128 -3.03 -2.82 1.57
CA ALA A 128 -3.66 -2.21 0.40
C ALA A 128 -2.61 -1.70 -0.59
N GLU A 129 -1.61 -0.97 -0.11
CA GLU A 129 -0.53 -0.45 -0.94
C GLU A 129 0.31 -1.56 -1.56
N GLU A 130 0.69 -2.59 -0.78
CA GLU A 130 1.43 -3.74 -1.31
C GLU A 130 0.64 -4.45 -2.41
N LEU A 131 -0.65 -4.67 -2.22
CA LEU A 131 -1.49 -5.36 -3.17
C LEU A 131 -1.71 -4.55 -4.45
N VAL A 132 -1.89 -3.23 -4.33
CA VAL A 132 -2.09 -2.32 -5.47
C VAL A 132 -0.80 -2.13 -6.24
N PHE A 133 0.30 -1.76 -5.57
CA PHE A 133 1.52 -1.35 -6.28
C PHE A 133 2.42 -2.54 -6.61
N ARG A 134 2.69 -3.44 -5.66
CA ARG A 134 3.62 -4.56 -5.85
C ARG A 134 2.95 -5.84 -6.31
N GLY A 135 1.66 -6.01 -6.04
CA GLY A 135 0.87 -7.09 -6.60
C GLY A 135 0.39 -6.76 -8.01
N TRP A 136 -0.64 -5.91 -8.09
CA TRP A 136 -1.37 -5.68 -9.33
C TRP A 136 -0.63 -4.77 -10.33
N LEU A 137 -0.18 -3.59 -9.92
CA LEU A 137 0.45 -2.63 -10.84
C LEU A 137 1.75 -3.19 -11.43
N TRP A 138 2.57 -3.79 -10.57
CA TRP A 138 3.79 -4.46 -11.03
C TRP A 138 3.47 -5.57 -12.04
N GLY A 139 2.47 -6.40 -11.77
CA GLY A 139 2.04 -7.46 -12.67
C GLY A 139 1.55 -6.93 -14.04
N GLU A 140 0.76 -5.84 -14.05
CA GLU A 140 0.32 -5.21 -15.29
C GLU A 140 1.49 -4.63 -16.10
N LEU A 141 2.39 -3.90 -15.45
CA LEU A 141 3.57 -3.33 -16.11
C LEU A 141 4.52 -4.42 -16.61
N ASN A 142 4.69 -5.50 -15.84
CA ASN A 142 5.49 -6.64 -16.27
C ASN A 142 4.91 -7.35 -17.50
N ALA A 143 3.59 -7.53 -17.53
CA ALA A 143 2.91 -8.12 -18.69
C ALA A 143 2.97 -7.24 -19.94
N LEU A 144 3.06 -5.91 -19.79
CA LEU A 144 3.10 -4.95 -20.90
C LEU A 144 4.51 -4.68 -21.42
N SER A 145 5.50 -4.57 -20.54
CA SER A 145 6.80 -3.98 -20.86
C SER A 145 8.00 -4.72 -20.23
N GLY A 146 7.74 -5.84 -19.57
CA GLY A 146 8.76 -6.66 -18.94
C GLY A 146 9.20 -6.21 -17.55
N PRO A 147 10.02 -7.03 -16.86
CA PRO A 147 10.28 -6.89 -15.42
C PRO A 147 11.04 -5.60 -15.05
N ARG A 148 11.99 -5.15 -15.87
CA ARG A 148 12.75 -3.92 -15.59
C ARG A 148 11.87 -2.69 -15.58
N THR A 149 10.99 -2.58 -16.59
CA THR A 149 10.04 -1.47 -16.68
C THR A 149 9.00 -1.55 -15.56
N ALA A 150 8.60 -2.76 -15.15
CA ALA A 150 7.69 -2.96 -14.04
C ALA A 150 8.28 -2.43 -12.72
N VAL A 151 9.52 -2.76 -12.41
CA VAL A 151 10.23 -2.29 -11.19
C VAL A 151 10.30 -0.77 -11.15
N ILE A 152 10.80 -0.14 -12.22
CA ILE A 152 10.96 1.32 -12.28
C ILE A 152 9.59 2.02 -12.31
N GLY A 153 8.67 1.52 -13.13
CA GLY A 153 7.37 2.13 -13.32
C GLY A 153 6.51 2.09 -12.06
N GLN A 154 6.46 0.94 -11.36
CA GLN A 154 5.71 0.85 -10.10
C GLN A 154 6.31 1.75 -9.02
N ALA A 155 7.65 1.82 -8.90
CA ALA A 155 8.32 2.67 -7.92
C ALA A 155 8.05 4.16 -8.20
N ALA A 156 8.10 4.58 -9.48
CA ALA A 156 7.79 5.94 -9.89
C ALA A 156 6.32 6.30 -9.61
N ILE A 157 5.38 5.43 -9.98
CA ILE A 157 3.95 5.67 -9.73
C ILE A 157 3.65 5.65 -8.23
N PHE A 158 4.25 4.75 -7.46
CA PHE A 158 4.15 4.72 -5.99
C PHE A 158 4.61 6.05 -5.37
N SER A 159 5.80 6.52 -5.75
CA SER A 159 6.33 7.81 -5.30
C SER A 159 5.38 8.97 -5.66
N LEU A 160 4.96 9.07 -6.92
CA LEU A 160 4.08 10.16 -7.39
C LEU A 160 2.69 10.13 -6.73
N ALA A 161 2.15 8.95 -6.40
CA ALA A 161 0.87 8.84 -5.69
C ALA A 161 0.90 9.44 -4.27
N HIS A 162 2.09 9.62 -3.70
CA HIS A 162 2.28 10.22 -2.37
C HIS A 162 2.66 11.71 -2.42
N THR A 163 2.49 12.37 -3.56
CA THR A 163 2.78 13.81 -3.70
C THR A 163 1.93 14.65 -2.75
N ARG A 164 2.58 15.52 -1.99
CA ARG A 164 1.95 16.46 -1.05
C ARG A 164 2.35 17.90 -1.37
N PHE A 165 1.48 18.61 -2.04
CA PHE A 165 1.75 19.97 -2.51
C PHE A 165 1.76 21.02 -1.38
N ASP A 166 1.22 20.68 -0.22
CA ASP A 166 1.12 21.53 0.98
C ASP A 166 2.43 21.65 1.77
N GLN A 167 3.39 20.76 1.53
CA GLN A 167 4.63 20.68 2.33
C GLN A 167 5.79 21.54 1.80
N GLY A 168 5.65 22.20 0.67
CA GLY A 168 6.72 22.91 -0.01
C GLY A 168 7.63 22.01 -0.85
N VAL A 169 8.47 22.63 -1.68
CA VAL A 169 9.23 21.95 -2.74
C VAL A 169 10.29 21.01 -2.19
N PHE A 170 11.14 21.46 -1.26
CA PHE A 170 12.26 20.66 -0.75
C PHE A 170 11.82 19.42 0.05
N PRO A 171 10.92 19.53 1.03
CA PRO A 171 10.38 18.35 1.71
C PRO A 171 9.68 17.39 0.76
N MET A 172 8.95 17.89 -0.22
CA MET A 172 8.30 17.06 -1.23
C MET A 172 9.32 16.30 -2.08
N LEU A 173 10.38 16.93 -2.57
CA LEU A 173 11.44 16.24 -3.32
C LEU A 173 12.13 15.17 -2.48
N GLY A 174 12.39 15.45 -1.20
CA GLY A 174 12.92 14.46 -0.26
C GLY A 174 11.99 13.25 -0.10
N LEU A 175 10.70 13.49 0.10
CA LEU A 175 9.68 12.44 0.19
C LEU A 175 9.62 11.60 -1.09
N LEU A 176 9.52 12.22 -2.25
CA LEU A 176 9.42 11.53 -3.54
C LEU A 176 10.67 10.70 -3.82
N THR A 177 11.86 11.25 -3.56
CA THR A 177 13.11 10.51 -3.73
C THR A 177 13.20 9.32 -2.79
N GLY A 178 12.85 9.49 -1.52
CA GLY A 178 12.82 8.42 -0.53
C GLY A 178 11.85 7.31 -0.90
N LEU A 179 10.64 7.65 -1.32
CA LEU A 179 9.62 6.67 -1.74
C LEU A 179 9.99 5.98 -3.06
N LEU A 180 10.64 6.68 -3.99
CA LEU A 180 11.15 6.08 -5.22
C LEU A 180 12.22 5.01 -4.89
N LEU A 181 13.20 5.36 -4.06
CA LEU A 181 14.25 4.43 -3.64
C LEU A 181 13.65 3.24 -2.87
N LEU A 182 12.72 3.48 -1.95
CA LEU A 182 12.01 2.42 -1.23
C LEU A 182 11.24 1.51 -2.20
N GLY A 183 10.53 2.08 -3.18
CA GLY A 183 9.82 1.33 -4.21
C GLY A 183 10.75 0.45 -5.05
N LEU A 184 11.94 0.93 -5.39
CA LEU A 184 12.96 0.16 -6.13
C LEU A 184 13.57 -0.99 -5.30
N ILE A 185 13.76 -0.78 -3.99
CA ILE A 185 14.34 -1.80 -3.09
C ILE A 185 13.34 -2.92 -2.80
N LEU A 186 12.04 -2.60 -2.72
CA LEU A 186 10.98 -3.54 -2.35
C LEU A 186 10.36 -4.25 -3.56
N ALA A 187 10.70 -3.87 -4.79
CA ALA A 187 10.23 -4.52 -6.03
C ALA A 187 11.07 -5.78 -6.39
#